data_28070ab092c689fc13a5cfbb781fe908
#
_entry.id   28070ab092c689fc13a5cfbb781fe908
#
_cell.length_a   1.000
_cell.length_b   1.000
_cell.length_c   1.000
_cell.angle_alpha   90.00
_cell.angle_beta   90.00
_cell.angle_gamma   90.00
#
_symmetry.space_group_name_H-M   'P 1'
#
loop_
_entity.id
_entity.type
_entity.pdbx_description
1 polymer ?
#
loop_
_entity_poly.entity_id
_entity_poly.type
_entity_poly.pdbx_seq_one_letter_code
_entity_poly.pdbx_strand_id
1 'polypeptide(L)'
;MSKIDIIDNYFKLPIFYNKNKIKLKDNVITDLELVNTVDPSGINIYNFAFNSNNCFSKKLISQISEYYTTDVVFLKDTQVLLKQYNVLNNNYDYDKIISLWDEIKNDTGFKEKYNYIDLPMLEFLNNSELFLRIMSIYNLASPVLSFITPIIISILPFFIIKLKGIHLNFKEYIKILQTIISNQPVGKLFTQFNNVKIEQKIYILISVAFYFLSIYQNIAYCIKFNKNMKKIHEILHSVCEYIEHTQLNMNNFLIYSKQLSSYNEFNDIIVDNLTLLNEFKNKLNSLTKYEFRVSKVLELGFILKSFYELYNDKLYNDAFLYSFGFNGYISNLEGLVCNIKIGKINFTKFINKKLRKNIEIKNNYYASLINENPIKNNIQFSKNIIITGPNASGKTTILKSALINIILSQQFGCGFYDSASLYPYKYIHCYLNIPDTSGRDSLFQAESRRCKEILDIVQEFKKDTHICIFDELFSGTNHSEAVISTTEFMKYLVEFKYVSSLLTTHFIKVCKKLNKNKNIANYKMHTLQTTPNKNTHTYLLKEGISEVKGGLQILHELKFPKEMLENI
;
A
#
# COMPACT_ATOMS: atom_id res chain seq x y z
N MET A 1 12.83 -1.87 7.04
CA MET A 1 11.71 -1.96 6.07
C MET A 1 10.46 -2.35 6.85
N SER A 2 9.42 -1.55 6.84
CA SER A 2 8.15 -1.97 7.47
C SER A 2 7.59 -3.16 6.68
N LYS A 3 6.92 -4.12 7.35
CA LYS A 3 6.31 -5.28 6.65
C LYS A 3 5.19 -4.87 5.67
N ILE A 4 4.74 -3.64 5.73
CA ILE A 4 3.85 -3.05 4.72
C ILE A 4 4.57 -2.94 3.36
N ASP A 5 5.89 -2.77 3.35
CA ASP A 5 6.68 -2.67 2.12
C ASP A 5 6.74 -3.96 1.31
N ILE A 6 6.43 -5.11 1.94
CA ILE A 6 6.43 -6.42 1.28
C ILE A 6 5.07 -6.85 0.73
N ILE A 7 3.99 -6.07 0.95
CA ILE A 7 2.63 -6.39 0.42
C ILE A 7 2.67 -6.62 -1.08
N ASP A 8 3.49 -5.85 -1.80
CA ASP A 8 3.66 -5.96 -3.26
C ASP A 8 4.15 -7.34 -3.74
N ASN A 9 4.72 -8.15 -2.87
CA ASN A 9 5.15 -9.51 -3.20
C ASN A 9 4.00 -10.53 -3.13
N TYR A 10 2.95 -10.21 -2.38
CA TYR A 10 1.84 -11.14 -2.08
C TYR A 10 0.56 -10.77 -2.82
N PHE A 11 0.30 -9.49 -3.00
CA PHE A 11 -0.88 -8.98 -3.69
C PHE A 11 -0.51 -8.28 -4.99
N LYS A 12 -1.24 -8.60 -6.07
CA LYS A 12 -1.15 -7.93 -7.37
C LYS A 12 -2.52 -7.44 -7.81
N LEU A 13 -2.56 -6.27 -8.45
CA LEU A 13 -3.78 -5.70 -9.01
C LEU A 13 -4.33 -6.54 -10.18
N PRO A 14 -5.64 -6.48 -10.50
CA PRO A 14 -6.24 -7.24 -11.60
C PRO A 14 -5.52 -7.05 -12.95
N ILE A 15 -5.05 -5.85 -13.24
CA ILE A 15 -4.32 -5.54 -14.48
C ILE A 15 -3.02 -6.36 -14.63
N PHE A 16 -2.43 -6.80 -13.52
CA PHE A 16 -1.22 -7.63 -13.54
C PHE A 16 -1.44 -8.98 -14.25
N TYR A 17 -2.63 -9.52 -14.16
CA TYR A 17 -3.03 -10.79 -14.78
C TYR A 17 -3.45 -10.62 -16.25
N ASN A 18 -3.57 -9.38 -16.73
CA ASN A 18 -3.90 -9.12 -18.14
C ASN A 18 -2.70 -9.38 -19.05
N LYS A 19 -2.88 -10.20 -20.09
CA LYS A 19 -1.82 -10.57 -21.04
C LYS A 19 -1.33 -9.39 -21.89
N ASN A 20 -2.18 -8.38 -22.09
CA ASN A 20 -1.88 -7.19 -22.88
C ASN A 20 -1.47 -5.98 -22.02
N LYS A 21 -1.04 -6.23 -20.77
CA LYS A 21 -0.48 -5.18 -19.91
C LYS A 21 0.83 -4.65 -20.47
N ILE A 22 1.02 -3.36 -20.32
CA ILE A 22 2.22 -2.64 -20.75
C ILE A 22 2.75 -1.86 -19.57
N LYS A 23 4.06 -1.95 -19.31
CA LYS A 23 4.68 -1.21 -18.22
C LYS A 23 4.73 0.27 -18.56
N LEU A 24 4.26 1.12 -17.64
CA LEU A 24 4.42 2.56 -17.77
C LEU A 24 5.88 2.93 -17.47
N LYS A 25 6.44 3.85 -18.25
CA LYS A 25 7.83 4.28 -18.08
C LYS A 25 7.98 5.14 -16.83
N ASP A 26 9.07 4.96 -16.10
CA ASP A 26 9.32 5.66 -14.83
C ASP A 26 9.33 7.18 -14.99
N ASN A 27 9.85 7.70 -16.12
CA ASN A 27 9.80 9.13 -16.39
C ASN A 27 8.37 9.66 -16.57
N VAL A 28 7.44 8.88 -17.14
CA VAL A 28 6.02 9.28 -17.23
C VAL A 28 5.39 9.37 -15.85
N ILE A 29 5.71 8.40 -14.98
CA ILE A 29 5.22 8.38 -13.60
C ILE A 29 5.70 9.61 -12.83
N THR A 30 6.99 9.94 -12.96
CA THR A 30 7.62 11.06 -12.27
C THR A 30 7.16 12.41 -12.81
N ASP A 31 7.19 12.60 -14.15
CA ASP A 31 6.85 13.86 -14.81
C ASP A 31 5.39 14.26 -14.57
N LEU A 32 4.50 13.30 -14.48
CA LEU A 32 3.08 13.52 -14.18
C LEU A 32 2.73 13.53 -12.69
N GLU A 33 3.69 13.28 -11.82
CA GLU A 33 3.48 13.24 -10.38
C GLU A 33 2.38 12.23 -9.99
N LEU A 34 2.38 11.06 -10.63
CA LEU A 34 1.33 10.08 -10.41
C LEU A 34 1.37 9.49 -8.99
N VAL A 35 2.58 9.21 -8.48
CA VAL A 35 2.83 8.55 -7.18
C VAL A 35 3.43 9.51 -6.15
N ASN A 36 4.44 10.27 -6.57
CA ASN A 36 5.14 11.23 -5.72
C ASN A 36 5.07 12.62 -6.36
N THR A 37 5.00 13.64 -5.54
CA THR A 37 5.01 15.04 -5.96
C THR A 37 6.40 15.65 -5.79
N VAL A 38 6.73 16.63 -6.61
CA VAL A 38 7.98 17.41 -6.48
C VAL A 38 7.97 18.21 -5.17
N ASP A 39 6.82 18.79 -4.81
CA ASP A 39 6.61 19.39 -3.50
C ASP A 39 6.24 18.30 -2.49
N PRO A 40 7.02 18.06 -1.43
CA PRO A 40 6.71 17.06 -0.41
C PRO A 40 5.36 17.25 0.30
N SER A 41 4.82 18.47 0.30
CA SER A 41 3.50 18.79 0.86
C SER A 41 2.36 18.57 -0.15
N GLY A 42 2.67 18.30 -1.40
CA GLY A 42 1.72 18.12 -2.48
C GLY A 42 0.94 16.80 -2.36
N ILE A 43 -0.19 16.74 -3.06
CA ILE A 43 -1.01 15.53 -3.18
C ILE A 43 -0.80 14.95 -4.58
N ASN A 44 -0.40 13.70 -4.67
CA ASN A 44 -0.20 13.03 -5.95
C ASN A 44 -1.50 12.83 -6.72
N ILE A 45 -1.37 12.66 -8.04
CA ILE A 45 -2.52 12.59 -8.96
C ILE A 45 -3.47 11.43 -8.62
N TYR A 46 -2.93 10.24 -8.31
CA TYR A 46 -3.78 9.10 -8.01
C TYR A 46 -4.57 9.27 -6.72
N ASN A 47 -4.06 10.04 -5.77
CA ASN A 47 -4.82 10.30 -4.55
C ASN A 47 -6.11 11.12 -4.82
N PHE A 48 -6.10 11.99 -5.83
CA PHE A 48 -7.33 12.68 -6.27
C PHE A 48 -8.33 11.72 -6.94
N ALA A 49 -7.85 10.68 -7.62
CA ALA A 49 -8.71 9.68 -8.25
C ALA A 49 -9.31 8.69 -7.25
N PHE A 50 -8.51 8.23 -6.28
CA PHE A 50 -8.83 7.11 -5.40
C PHE A 50 -9.19 7.50 -3.98
N ASN A 51 -8.96 8.75 -3.55
CA ASN A 51 -9.17 9.20 -2.16
C ASN A 51 -8.53 8.26 -1.13
N SER A 52 -7.25 7.88 -1.36
CA SER A 52 -6.54 6.89 -0.57
C SER A 52 -6.32 7.37 0.87
N ASN A 53 -7.15 6.91 1.81
CA ASN A 53 -7.18 7.41 3.18
C ASN A 53 -6.41 6.55 4.18
N ASN A 54 -6.27 5.25 3.93
CA ASN A 54 -5.58 4.32 4.82
C ASN A 54 -4.19 3.93 4.30
N CYS A 55 -3.37 3.35 5.17
CA CYS A 55 -1.99 2.96 4.87
C CYS A 55 -1.89 1.92 3.74
N PHE A 56 -2.82 0.95 3.65
CA PHE A 56 -2.83 -0.05 2.60
C PHE A 56 -3.17 0.54 1.24
N SER A 57 -4.17 1.42 1.17
CA SER A 57 -4.56 2.09 -0.07
C SER A 57 -3.46 3.00 -0.60
N LYS A 58 -2.78 3.74 0.28
CA LYS A 58 -1.63 4.59 -0.09
C LYS A 58 -0.46 3.76 -0.63
N LYS A 59 -0.18 2.61 -0.03
CA LYS A 59 0.90 1.72 -0.49
C LYS A 59 0.68 1.21 -1.91
N LEU A 60 -0.57 0.89 -2.28
CA LEU A 60 -0.88 0.37 -3.60
C LEU A 60 -0.84 1.40 -4.74
N ILE A 61 -0.74 2.69 -4.44
CA ILE A 61 -0.61 3.74 -5.46
C ILE A 61 0.58 3.49 -6.39
N SER A 62 1.70 3.01 -5.85
CA SER A 62 2.87 2.63 -6.65
C SER A 62 2.56 1.50 -7.62
N GLN A 63 1.84 0.46 -7.18
CA GLN A 63 1.43 -0.65 -8.02
C GLN A 63 0.44 -0.22 -9.12
N ILE A 64 -0.49 0.70 -8.81
CA ILE A 64 -1.43 1.27 -9.79
C ILE A 64 -0.69 1.95 -10.93
N SER A 65 0.44 2.60 -10.65
CA SER A 65 1.23 3.31 -11.66
C SER A 65 2.04 2.40 -12.58
N GLU A 66 2.23 1.11 -12.25
CA GLU A 66 3.14 0.25 -12.99
C GLU A 66 2.66 -0.11 -14.39
N TYR A 67 1.35 -0.34 -14.58
CA TYR A 67 0.82 -0.90 -15.81
C TYR A 67 -0.40 -0.15 -16.33
N TYR A 68 -0.53 -0.14 -17.64
CA TYR A 68 -1.75 0.16 -18.38
C TYR A 68 -2.00 -0.94 -19.43
N THR A 69 -3.15 -0.94 -20.10
CA THR A 69 -3.46 -1.97 -21.08
C THR A 69 -4.12 -1.42 -22.33
N THR A 70 -3.96 -2.15 -23.44
CA THR A 70 -4.69 -1.93 -24.69
C THR A 70 -5.86 -2.89 -24.86
N ASP A 71 -6.12 -3.74 -23.90
CA ASP A 71 -7.20 -4.72 -23.92
C ASP A 71 -8.54 -4.05 -23.62
N VAL A 72 -9.30 -3.80 -24.69
CA VAL A 72 -10.63 -3.17 -24.59
C VAL A 72 -11.64 -4.05 -23.82
N VAL A 73 -11.47 -5.39 -23.83
CA VAL A 73 -12.37 -6.29 -23.09
C VAL A 73 -12.15 -6.11 -21.60
N PHE A 74 -10.89 -6.16 -21.15
CA PHE A 74 -10.54 -5.89 -19.75
C PHE A 74 -11.03 -4.51 -19.28
N LEU A 75 -10.82 -3.47 -20.10
CA LEU A 75 -11.23 -2.11 -19.75
C LEU A 75 -12.77 -1.97 -19.66
N LYS A 76 -13.53 -2.65 -20.53
CA LYS A 76 -14.99 -2.67 -20.45
C LYS A 76 -15.48 -3.47 -19.25
N ASP A 77 -14.87 -4.62 -18.95
CA ASP A 77 -15.18 -5.40 -17.74
C ASP A 77 -14.94 -4.57 -16.49
N THR A 78 -13.81 -3.83 -16.44
CA THR A 78 -13.53 -2.89 -15.35
C THR A 78 -14.60 -1.79 -15.24
N GLN A 79 -15.08 -1.25 -16.36
CA GLN A 79 -16.17 -0.28 -16.34
C GLN A 79 -17.49 -0.88 -15.82
N VAL A 80 -17.79 -2.13 -16.17
CA VAL A 80 -18.97 -2.83 -15.66
C VAL A 80 -18.86 -3.01 -14.14
N LEU A 81 -17.70 -3.47 -13.66
CA LEU A 81 -17.41 -3.59 -12.25
C LEU A 81 -17.63 -2.25 -11.52
N LEU A 82 -17.01 -1.16 -11.98
CA LEU A 82 -17.10 0.16 -11.35
C LEU A 82 -18.53 0.73 -11.34
N LYS A 83 -19.34 0.45 -12.38
CA LYS A 83 -20.74 0.88 -12.45
C LYS A 83 -21.65 0.15 -11.47
N GLN A 84 -21.41 -1.14 -11.29
CA GLN A 84 -22.28 -2.01 -10.50
C GLN A 84 -21.85 -2.10 -9.04
N TYR A 85 -20.57 -1.80 -8.73
CA TYR A 85 -20.00 -1.99 -7.42
C TYR A 85 -20.73 -1.16 -6.34
N ASN A 86 -21.22 -1.88 -5.33
CA ASN A 86 -21.82 -1.25 -4.16
C ASN A 86 -20.75 -1.08 -3.06
N VAL A 87 -20.52 0.17 -2.69
CA VAL A 87 -19.58 0.53 -1.63
C VAL A 87 -20.14 0.07 -0.30
N LEU A 88 -19.36 -0.72 0.42
CA LEU A 88 -19.68 -1.12 1.78
C LEU A 88 -19.23 0.00 2.73
N ASN A 89 -20.18 0.69 3.38
CA ASN A 89 -19.86 1.74 4.37
C ASN A 89 -19.32 1.14 5.69
N ASN A 90 -18.34 0.23 5.58
CA ASN A 90 -17.71 -0.42 6.72
C ASN A 90 -16.34 0.21 6.99
N ASN A 91 -16.32 1.22 7.86
CA ASN A 91 -15.06 1.78 8.36
C ASN A 91 -14.38 0.77 9.28
N TYR A 92 -13.21 0.29 8.90
CA TYR A 92 -12.34 -0.54 9.72
C TYR A 92 -11.05 0.21 10.05
N ASP A 93 -10.61 0.11 11.30
CA ASP A 93 -9.34 0.69 11.75
C ASP A 93 -8.18 -0.25 11.37
N TYR A 94 -7.57 -0.01 10.21
CA TYR A 94 -6.43 -0.80 9.73
C TYR A 94 -5.15 -0.57 10.54
N ASP A 95 -5.00 0.56 11.23
CA ASP A 95 -3.80 0.85 12.02
C ASP A 95 -3.71 -0.11 13.22
N LYS A 96 -4.87 -0.48 13.79
CA LYS A 96 -4.96 -1.50 14.85
C LYS A 96 -4.39 -2.84 14.39
N ILE A 97 -4.84 -3.38 13.26
CA ILE A 97 -4.36 -4.70 12.79
C ILE A 97 -2.89 -4.68 12.39
N ILE A 98 -2.39 -3.57 11.84
CA ILE A 98 -0.98 -3.41 11.50
C ILE A 98 -0.12 -3.47 12.75
N SER A 99 -0.49 -2.72 13.79
CA SER A 99 0.26 -2.71 15.06
C SER A 99 0.30 -4.10 15.71
N LEU A 100 -0.81 -4.83 15.66
CA LEU A 100 -0.88 -6.21 16.15
C LEU A 100 -0.04 -7.17 15.30
N TRP A 101 -0.08 -7.00 13.98
CA TRP A 101 0.71 -7.82 13.06
C TRP A 101 2.21 -7.59 13.25
N ASP A 102 2.61 -6.33 13.41
CA ASP A 102 4.00 -5.98 13.70
C ASP A 102 4.46 -6.53 15.05
N GLU A 103 3.61 -6.51 16.08
CA GLU A 103 3.92 -7.13 17.36
C GLU A 103 4.11 -8.65 17.25
N ILE A 104 3.27 -9.34 16.45
CA ILE A 104 3.39 -10.78 16.27
C ILE A 104 4.64 -11.15 15.45
N LYS A 105 4.92 -10.43 14.37
CA LYS A 105 5.93 -10.84 13.38
C LYS A 105 7.31 -10.23 13.56
N ASN A 106 7.41 -9.07 14.19
CA ASN A 106 8.68 -8.34 14.36
C ASN A 106 9.24 -8.40 15.79
N ASP A 107 8.51 -8.95 16.75
CA ASP A 107 9.01 -9.13 18.12
C ASP A 107 10.05 -10.26 18.12
N THR A 108 11.32 -9.89 18.19
CA THR A 108 12.45 -10.85 18.28
C THR A 108 12.41 -11.75 19.51
N GLY A 109 11.67 -11.31 20.56
CA GLY A 109 11.45 -12.07 21.78
C GLY A 109 10.09 -12.80 21.84
N PHE A 110 9.39 -12.97 20.70
CA PHE A 110 8.05 -13.56 20.68
C PHE A 110 7.96 -14.89 21.42
N LYS A 111 8.88 -15.83 21.14
CA LYS A 111 8.88 -17.15 21.77
C LYS A 111 9.11 -17.07 23.29
N GLU A 112 10.08 -16.27 23.72
CA GLU A 112 10.37 -16.05 25.14
C GLU A 112 9.24 -15.34 25.86
N LYS A 113 8.67 -14.30 25.24
CA LYS A 113 7.57 -13.51 25.81
C LYS A 113 6.32 -14.34 26.09
N TYR A 114 5.98 -15.24 25.18
CA TYR A 114 4.78 -16.06 25.25
C TYR A 114 5.04 -17.50 25.71
N ASN A 115 6.25 -17.79 26.21
CA ASN A 115 6.69 -19.09 26.75
C ASN A 115 6.62 -20.25 25.74
N TYR A 116 6.97 -19.99 24.47
CA TYR A 116 7.19 -21.03 23.49
C TYR A 116 8.63 -21.56 23.55
N ILE A 117 8.81 -22.81 23.12
CA ILE A 117 10.14 -23.42 23.03
C ILE A 117 10.91 -22.77 21.87
N ASP A 118 12.14 -22.31 22.17
CA ASP A 118 13.04 -21.72 21.17
C ASP A 118 14.21 -22.64 20.79
N LEU A 119 14.25 -23.85 21.33
CA LEU A 119 15.25 -24.86 20.94
C LEU A 119 14.83 -25.53 19.63
N PRO A 120 15.61 -25.43 18.54
CA PRO A 120 15.23 -25.97 17.21
C PRO A 120 14.83 -27.44 17.23
N MET A 121 15.50 -28.25 18.06
CA MET A 121 15.23 -29.69 18.19
C MET A 121 13.87 -30.00 18.81
N LEU A 122 13.32 -29.10 19.63
CA LEU A 122 12.06 -29.28 20.39
C LEU A 122 10.95 -28.33 19.91
N GLU A 123 11.21 -27.53 18.91
CA GLU A 123 10.28 -26.50 18.42
C GLU A 123 8.94 -27.10 17.93
N PHE A 124 8.95 -28.35 17.44
CA PHE A 124 7.74 -29.06 17.02
C PHE A 124 6.70 -29.20 18.14
N LEU A 125 7.11 -29.15 19.41
CA LEU A 125 6.22 -29.21 20.58
C LEU A 125 5.30 -27.97 20.66
N ASN A 126 5.72 -26.84 20.10
CA ASN A 126 4.86 -25.65 20.01
C ASN A 126 3.60 -25.87 19.14
N ASN A 127 3.60 -26.88 18.28
CA ASN A 127 2.45 -27.28 17.49
C ASN A 127 1.56 -28.32 18.19
N SER A 128 1.97 -28.81 19.38
CA SER A 128 1.21 -29.81 20.15
C SER A 128 0.27 -29.14 21.16
N GLU A 129 -1.04 -29.21 20.90
CA GLU A 129 -2.05 -28.69 21.81
C GLU A 129 -1.92 -29.30 23.21
N LEU A 130 -1.68 -30.64 23.30
CA LEU A 130 -1.54 -31.33 24.56
C LEU A 130 -0.35 -30.83 25.36
N PHE A 131 0.80 -30.65 24.70
CA PHE A 131 2.01 -30.14 25.34
C PHE A 131 1.80 -28.71 25.87
N LEU A 132 1.26 -27.81 25.04
CA LEU A 132 0.98 -26.43 25.44
C LEU A 132 -0.06 -26.35 26.56
N ARG A 133 -1.03 -27.27 26.60
CA ARG A 133 -2.00 -27.41 27.68
C ARG A 133 -1.32 -27.80 29.01
N ILE A 134 -0.46 -28.82 28.98
CA ILE A 134 0.29 -29.28 30.16
C ILE A 134 1.17 -28.14 30.69
N MET A 135 1.90 -27.45 29.81
CA MET A 135 2.74 -26.30 30.19
C MET A 135 1.92 -25.16 30.77
N SER A 136 0.73 -24.91 30.23
CA SER A 136 -0.19 -23.89 30.78
C SER A 136 -0.67 -24.23 32.19
N ILE A 137 -1.05 -25.50 32.42
CA ILE A 137 -1.46 -26.00 33.75
C ILE A 137 -0.29 -25.85 34.72
N TYR A 138 0.93 -26.25 34.32
CA TYR A 138 2.12 -26.11 35.15
C TYR A 138 2.38 -24.64 35.52
N ASN A 139 2.36 -23.72 34.57
CA ASN A 139 2.60 -22.29 34.80
C ASN A 139 1.57 -21.66 35.76
N LEU A 140 0.30 -22.07 35.66
CA LEU A 140 -0.77 -21.58 36.54
C LEU A 140 -0.74 -22.25 37.93
N ALA A 141 -0.36 -23.52 37.98
CA ALA A 141 -0.31 -24.28 39.26
C ALA A 141 1.01 -24.10 40.01
N SER A 142 2.06 -23.57 39.40
CA SER A 142 3.40 -23.48 39.97
C SER A 142 3.49 -22.81 41.35
N PRO A 143 2.74 -21.74 41.66
CA PRO A 143 2.72 -21.18 43.02
C PRO A 143 2.18 -22.17 44.04
N VAL A 144 1.07 -22.84 43.71
CA VAL A 144 0.43 -23.83 44.58
C VAL A 144 1.34 -25.03 44.79
N LEU A 145 1.96 -25.53 43.70
CA LEU A 145 2.95 -26.62 43.74
C LEU A 145 4.13 -26.29 44.65
N SER A 146 4.62 -25.05 44.61
CA SER A 146 5.73 -24.61 45.46
C SER A 146 5.41 -24.67 46.96
N PHE A 147 4.16 -24.37 47.33
CA PHE A 147 3.70 -24.51 48.73
C PHE A 147 3.44 -25.95 49.12
N ILE A 148 2.92 -26.78 48.22
CA ILE A 148 2.53 -28.16 48.49
C ILE A 148 3.72 -29.12 48.44
N THR A 149 4.76 -28.82 47.66
CA THR A 149 5.95 -29.67 47.46
C THR A 149 6.61 -30.12 48.78
N PRO A 150 6.85 -29.26 49.80
CA PRO A 150 7.39 -29.69 51.07
C PRO A 150 6.48 -30.68 51.80
N ILE A 151 5.15 -30.51 51.69
CA ILE A 151 4.14 -31.40 52.28
C ILE A 151 4.18 -32.76 51.57
N ILE A 152 4.20 -32.78 50.25
CA ILE A 152 4.30 -34.01 49.45
C ILE A 152 5.59 -34.77 49.77
N ILE A 153 6.74 -34.09 49.81
CA ILE A 153 8.01 -34.70 50.21
C ILE A 153 7.95 -35.30 51.61
N SER A 154 7.18 -34.69 52.49
CA SER A 154 7.00 -35.21 53.85
C SER A 154 6.10 -36.46 53.92
N ILE A 155 5.10 -36.56 53.04
CA ILE A 155 4.11 -37.67 53.07
C ILE A 155 4.52 -38.85 52.18
N LEU A 156 5.21 -38.59 51.04
CA LEU A 156 5.59 -39.61 50.06
C LEU A 156 6.38 -40.79 50.64
N PRO A 157 7.35 -40.60 51.54
CA PRO A 157 8.10 -41.71 52.16
C PRO A 157 7.21 -42.68 52.92
N PHE A 158 6.12 -42.20 53.56
CA PHE A 158 5.17 -43.07 54.26
C PHE A 158 4.51 -44.06 53.29
N PHE A 159 4.04 -43.59 52.15
CA PHE A 159 3.44 -44.45 51.12
C PHE A 159 4.46 -45.45 50.54
N ILE A 160 5.70 -45.00 50.27
CA ILE A 160 6.76 -45.87 49.74
C ILE A 160 7.11 -46.98 50.73
N ILE A 161 7.23 -46.66 52.01
CA ILE A 161 7.58 -47.63 53.07
C ILE A 161 6.44 -48.62 53.22
N LYS A 162 5.17 -48.15 53.22
CA LYS A 162 3.98 -49.00 53.31
C LYS A 162 3.84 -49.96 52.11
N LEU A 163 4.14 -49.46 50.87
CA LEU A 163 4.14 -50.27 49.66
C LEU A 163 5.24 -51.37 49.67
N LYS A 164 6.34 -51.14 50.39
CA LYS A 164 7.40 -52.14 50.61
C LYS A 164 7.07 -53.18 51.71
N GLY A 165 5.83 -53.14 52.23
CA GLY A 165 5.38 -54.12 53.25
C GLY A 165 5.97 -53.93 54.64
N ILE A 166 6.63 -52.82 54.92
CA ILE A 166 7.22 -52.52 56.22
C ILE A 166 6.13 -51.98 57.14
N HIS A 167 5.84 -52.69 58.25
CA HIS A 167 4.89 -52.25 59.27
C HIS A 167 5.50 -51.13 60.13
N LEU A 168 5.08 -49.89 59.90
CA LEU A 168 5.46 -48.70 60.67
C LEU A 168 4.31 -48.30 61.58
N ASN A 169 4.59 -48.16 62.88
CA ASN A 169 3.65 -47.57 63.83
C ASN A 169 3.54 -46.04 63.57
N PHE A 170 2.36 -45.49 63.79
CA PHE A 170 2.12 -44.06 63.59
C PHE A 170 3.08 -43.14 64.36
N LYS A 171 3.48 -43.57 65.61
CA LYS A 171 4.50 -42.85 66.39
C LYS A 171 5.88 -42.85 65.77
N GLU A 172 6.30 -43.91 65.11
CA GLU A 172 7.57 -44.04 64.44
C GLU A 172 7.59 -43.18 63.13
N TYR A 173 6.47 -43.19 62.47
CA TYR A 173 6.31 -42.32 61.30
C TYR A 173 6.41 -40.82 61.65
N ILE A 174 5.76 -40.36 62.74
CA ILE A 174 5.85 -38.98 63.24
C ILE A 174 7.32 -38.59 63.49
N LYS A 175 8.14 -39.48 64.06
CA LYS A 175 9.55 -39.23 64.31
C LYS A 175 10.31 -39.07 62.98
N ILE A 176 10.04 -39.93 61.99
CA ILE A 176 10.65 -39.82 60.65
C ILE A 176 10.19 -38.50 59.99
N LEU A 177 8.89 -38.16 60.07
CA LEU A 177 8.34 -36.91 59.56
C LEU A 177 9.02 -35.69 60.19
N GLN A 178 9.19 -35.68 61.52
CA GLN A 178 9.88 -34.62 62.24
C GLN A 178 11.35 -34.47 61.72
N THR A 179 12.05 -35.58 61.47
CA THR A 179 13.38 -35.59 60.93
C THR A 179 13.41 -35.04 59.48
N ILE A 180 12.45 -35.40 58.66
CA ILE A 180 12.34 -34.89 57.27
C ILE A 180 12.03 -33.39 57.28
N ILE A 181 11.07 -32.94 58.09
CA ILE A 181 10.72 -31.52 58.19
C ILE A 181 11.89 -30.71 58.78
N SER A 182 12.55 -31.23 59.82
CA SER A 182 13.70 -30.55 60.42
C SER A 182 14.92 -30.42 59.48
N ASN A 183 14.99 -31.23 58.40
CA ASN A 183 16.02 -31.16 57.39
C ASN A 183 15.67 -30.22 56.20
N GLN A 184 14.39 -29.79 56.11
CA GLN A 184 13.98 -28.76 55.12
C GLN A 184 14.58 -27.40 55.51
N PRO A 185 14.82 -26.46 54.52
CA PRO A 185 15.38 -25.14 54.81
C PRO A 185 14.68 -24.39 55.94
N VAL A 186 13.36 -24.31 55.89
CA VAL A 186 12.52 -23.66 56.95
C VAL A 186 12.58 -24.44 58.25
N GLY A 187 12.52 -25.78 58.22
CA GLY A 187 12.66 -26.62 59.39
C GLY A 187 14.00 -26.50 60.14
N LYS A 188 15.11 -26.41 59.39
CA LYS A 188 16.45 -26.13 59.93
C LYS A 188 16.51 -24.80 60.67
N LEU A 189 15.80 -23.77 60.17
CA LEU A 189 15.73 -22.45 60.84
C LEU A 189 15.18 -22.57 62.24
N PHE A 190 14.11 -23.36 62.43
CA PHE A 190 13.43 -23.49 63.74
C PHE A 190 14.11 -24.53 64.66
N THR A 191 14.70 -25.59 64.12
CA THR A 191 15.20 -26.71 64.92
C THR A 191 16.71 -26.71 65.17
N GLN A 192 17.48 -26.18 64.28
CA GLN A 192 18.97 -26.31 64.31
C GLN A 192 19.69 -24.97 64.45
N PHE A 193 19.05 -23.82 64.11
CA PHE A 193 19.71 -22.51 64.00
C PHE A 193 20.48 -22.09 65.27
N ASN A 194 19.93 -22.36 66.47
CA ASN A 194 20.60 -21.93 67.70
C ASN A 194 21.80 -22.81 68.08
N ASN A 195 21.87 -24.02 67.57
CA ASN A 195 22.85 -25.04 68.00
C ASN A 195 24.01 -25.25 67.00
N VAL A 196 24.08 -24.44 65.94
CA VAL A 196 25.09 -24.60 64.90
C VAL A 196 26.06 -23.42 64.85
N LYS A 197 27.28 -23.65 64.24
CA LYS A 197 28.30 -22.63 64.04
C LYS A 197 27.83 -21.52 63.14
N ILE A 198 28.44 -20.31 63.21
CA ILE A 198 28.06 -19.12 62.46
C ILE A 198 27.99 -19.40 60.93
N GLU A 199 28.94 -20.14 60.37
CA GLU A 199 28.98 -20.53 58.96
C GLU A 199 27.73 -21.32 58.54
N GLN A 200 27.29 -22.24 59.38
CA GLN A 200 26.06 -23.02 59.14
C GLN A 200 24.80 -22.18 59.32
N LYS A 201 24.78 -21.19 60.22
CA LYS A 201 23.69 -20.22 60.38
C LYS A 201 23.50 -19.42 59.10
N ILE A 202 24.60 -18.92 58.52
CA ILE A 202 24.59 -18.19 57.25
C ILE A 202 24.02 -19.06 56.12
N TYR A 203 24.48 -20.33 56.02
CA TYR A 203 23.97 -21.28 55.03
C TYR A 203 22.46 -21.53 55.16
N ILE A 204 21.97 -21.68 56.39
CA ILE A 204 20.52 -21.87 56.65
C ILE A 204 19.73 -20.64 56.21
N LEU A 205 20.16 -19.43 56.57
CA LEU A 205 19.52 -18.17 56.17
C LEU A 205 19.46 -18.01 54.66
N ILE A 206 20.61 -18.29 53.98
CA ILE A 206 20.66 -18.24 52.51
C ILE A 206 19.68 -19.26 51.90
N SER A 207 19.64 -20.49 52.42
CA SER A 207 18.73 -21.53 51.90
C SER A 207 17.27 -21.16 52.07
N VAL A 208 16.90 -20.54 53.18
CA VAL A 208 15.54 -20.03 53.46
C VAL A 208 15.21 -18.86 52.52
N ALA A 209 16.18 -17.95 52.33
CA ALA A 209 16.01 -16.82 51.38
C ALA A 209 15.78 -17.33 49.95
N PHE A 210 16.53 -18.30 49.48
CA PHE A 210 16.33 -18.92 48.15
C PHE A 210 14.99 -19.63 48.04
N TYR A 211 14.51 -20.28 49.09
CA TYR A 211 13.19 -20.91 49.10
C TYR A 211 12.06 -19.87 48.90
N PHE A 212 12.09 -18.77 49.67
CA PHE A 212 11.09 -17.70 49.50
C PHE A 212 11.22 -16.99 48.17
N LEU A 213 12.46 -16.79 47.67
CA LEU A 213 12.71 -16.23 46.34
C LEU A 213 12.09 -17.12 45.25
N SER A 214 12.23 -18.44 45.35
CA SER A 214 11.64 -19.38 44.40
C SER A 214 10.09 -19.30 44.41
N ILE A 215 9.46 -19.19 45.57
CA ILE A 215 8.00 -18.99 45.67
C ILE A 215 7.60 -17.66 44.99
N TYR A 216 8.31 -16.59 45.31
CA TYR A 216 8.05 -15.28 44.71
C TYR A 216 8.18 -15.32 43.18
N GLN A 217 9.23 -15.96 42.65
CA GLN A 217 9.41 -16.13 41.20
C GLN A 217 8.25 -16.90 40.59
N ASN A 218 7.80 -18.00 41.15
CA ASN A 218 6.66 -18.78 40.66
C ASN A 218 5.36 -17.97 40.64
N ILE A 219 5.11 -17.14 41.65
CA ILE A 219 3.96 -16.23 41.67
C ILE A 219 4.09 -15.21 40.56
N ALA A 220 5.25 -14.59 40.39
CA ALA A 220 5.51 -13.61 39.32
C ALA A 220 5.31 -14.21 37.93
N TYR A 221 5.81 -15.43 37.69
CA TYR A 221 5.59 -16.18 36.44
C TYR A 221 4.11 -16.47 36.19
N CYS A 222 3.37 -16.90 37.18
CA CYS A 222 1.92 -17.15 37.07
C CYS A 222 1.16 -15.87 36.66
N ILE A 223 1.47 -14.75 37.30
CA ILE A 223 0.84 -13.46 37.00
C ILE A 223 1.19 -13.02 35.57
N LYS A 224 2.49 -13.13 35.16
CA LYS A 224 2.95 -12.81 33.80
C LYS A 224 2.24 -13.67 32.77
N PHE A 225 2.15 -14.99 33.03
CA PHE A 225 1.48 -15.92 32.12
C PHE A 225 -0.01 -15.58 31.97
N ASN A 226 -0.73 -15.31 33.05
CA ASN A 226 -2.12 -14.91 33.00
C ASN A 226 -2.35 -13.61 32.21
N LYS A 227 -1.48 -12.62 32.39
CA LYS A 227 -1.49 -11.37 31.62
C LYS A 227 -1.27 -11.62 30.13
N ASN A 228 -0.33 -12.49 29.78
CA ASN A 228 -0.07 -12.88 28.40
C ASN A 228 -1.27 -13.59 27.78
N MET A 229 -1.92 -14.51 28.51
CA MET A 229 -3.12 -15.20 28.03
C MET A 229 -4.25 -14.23 27.71
N LYS A 230 -4.49 -13.25 28.57
CA LYS A 230 -5.46 -12.19 28.30
C LYS A 230 -5.13 -11.44 27.00
N LYS A 231 -3.87 -11.07 26.85
CA LYS A 231 -3.40 -10.36 25.65
C LYS A 231 -3.55 -11.20 24.37
N ILE A 232 -3.20 -12.49 24.42
CA ILE A 232 -3.37 -13.41 23.27
C ILE A 232 -4.85 -13.49 22.86
N HIS A 233 -5.77 -13.58 23.80
CA HIS A 233 -7.21 -13.60 23.49
C HIS A 233 -7.67 -12.30 22.82
N GLU A 234 -7.22 -11.14 23.30
CA GLU A 234 -7.52 -9.83 22.72
C GLU A 234 -6.97 -9.72 21.29
N ILE A 235 -5.75 -10.21 21.04
CA ILE A 235 -5.14 -10.24 19.70
C ILE A 235 -5.94 -11.14 18.77
N LEU A 236 -6.22 -12.39 19.18
CA LEU A 236 -6.95 -13.35 18.35
C LEU A 236 -8.37 -12.86 18.04
N HIS A 237 -9.03 -12.19 18.99
CA HIS A 237 -10.34 -11.59 18.74
C HIS A 237 -10.26 -10.47 17.69
N SER A 238 -9.28 -9.58 17.79
CA SER A 238 -9.06 -8.53 16.78
C SER A 238 -8.69 -9.10 15.40
N VAL A 239 -7.96 -10.21 15.37
CA VAL A 239 -7.67 -10.95 14.14
C VAL A 239 -8.96 -11.52 13.53
N CYS A 240 -9.87 -12.09 14.35
CA CYS A 240 -11.17 -12.57 13.87
C CYS A 240 -12.02 -11.43 13.29
N GLU A 241 -12.11 -10.28 13.96
CA GLU A 241 -12.81 -9.09 13.47
C GLU A 241 -12.26 -8.63 12.12
N TYR A 242 -10.92 -8.63 11.98
CA TYR A 242 -10.26 -8.29 10.72
C TYR A 242 -10.60 -9.28 9.60
N ILE A 243 -10.57 -10.58 9.89
CA ILE A 243 -10.92 -11.62 8.91
C ILE A 243 -12.37 -11.45 8.48
N GLU A 244 -13.31 -11.19 9.38
CA GLU A 244 -14.73 -10.96 9.07
C GLU A 244 -14.90 -9.77 8.12
N HIS A 245 -14.26 -8.66 8.43
CA HIS A 245 -14.26 -7.49 7.56
C HIS A 245 -13.70 -7.82 6.17
N THR A 246 -12.57 -8.52 6.10
CA THR A 246 -11.94 -8.93 4.84
C THR A 246 -12.82 -9.88 4.03
N GLN A 247 -13.46 -10.85 4.68
CA GLN A 247 -14.40 -11.78 4.05
C GLN A 247 -15.59 -11.04 3.43
N LEU A 248 -16.15 -10.05 4.12
CA LEU A 248 -17.22 -9.21 3.58
C LEU A 248 -16.77 -8.48 2.32
N ASN A 249 -15.58 -7.89 2.34
CA ASN A 249 -15.02 -7.18 1.18
C ASN A 249 -14.74 -8.14 0.00
N MET A 250 -14.12 -9.30 0.25
CA MET A 250 -13.82 -10.30 -0.78
C MET A 250 -15.11 -10.85 -1.41
N ASN A 251 -16.09 -11.23 -0.61
CA ASN A 251 -17.37 -11.72 -1.09
C ASN A 251 -18.14 -10.65 -1.87
N ASN A 252 -18.16 -9.40 -1.38
CA ASN A 252 -18.79 -8.29 -2.09
C ASN A 252 -18.12 -8.09 -3.47
N PHE A 253 -16.80 -8.09 -3.54
CA PHE A 253 -16.09 -7.97 -4.81
C PHE A 253 -16.43 -9.12 -5.77
N LEU A 254 -16.42 -10.36 -5.30
CA LEU A 254 -16.73 -11.54 -6.11
C LEU A 254 -18.16 -11.52 -6.68
N ILE A 255 -19.14 -10.93 -5.98
CA ILE A 255 -20.51 -10.79 -6.50
C ILE A 255 -20.52 -10.04 -7.84
N TYR A 256 -19.70 -9.00 -7.98
CA TYR A 256 -19.65 -8.15 -9.17
C TYR A 256 -18.63 -8.59 -10.20
N SER A 257 -17.54 -9.26 -9.78
CA SER A 257 -16.44 -9.66 -10.68
C SER A 257 -16.59 -11.05 -11.28
N LYS A 258 -17.36 -11.96 -10.67
CA LYS A 258 -17.46 -13.37 -11.07
C LYS A 258 -17.93 -13.59 -12.51
N GLN A 259 -18.72 -12.68 -13.07
CA GLN A 259 -19.24 -12.79 -14.46
C GLN A 259 -18.29 -12.11 -15.48
N LEU A 260 -17.21 -11.47 -15.02
CA LEU A 260 -16.28 -10.74 -15.86
C LEU A 260 -15.11 -11.62 -16.24
N SER A 261 -15.06 -12.05 -17.51
CA SER A 261 -14.05 -13.02 -17.99
C SER A 261 -12.61 -12.56 -17.78
N SER A 262 -12.37 -11.26 -17.83
CA SER A 262 -11.03 -10.68 -17.63
C SER A 262 -10.54 -10.74 -16.18
N TYR A 263 -11.41 -11.10 -15.23
CA TYR A 263 -11.10 -11.15 -13.80
C TYR A 263 -10.98 -12.59 -13.26
N ASN A 264 -11.13 -13.63 -14.10
CA ASN A 264 -11.16 -15.02 -13.64
C ASN A 264 -9.92 -15.39 -12.80
N GLU A 265 -8.72 -15.18 -13.33
CA GLU A 265 -7.47 -15.51 -12.62
C GLU A 265 -7.34 -14.75 -11.28
N PHE A 266 -7.73 -13.47 -11.25
CA PHE A 266 -7.76 -12.68 -10.02
C PHE A 266 -8.79 -13.19 -9.02
N ASN A 267 -9.98 -13.58 -9.49
CA ASN A 267 -11.05 -14.15 -8.66
C ASN A 267 -10.65 -15.50 -8.05
N ASP A 268 -9.96 -16.36 -8.79
CA ASP A 268 -9.48 -17.66 -8.30
C ASP A 268 -8.51 -17.44 -7.11
N ILE A 269 -7.59 -16.50 -7.23
CA ILE A 269 -6.65 -16.17 -6.14
C ILE A 269 -7.39 -15.58 -4.92
N ILE A 270 -8.44 -14.78 -5.13
CA ILE A 270 -9.28 -14.30 -4.02
C ILE A 270 -9.93 -15.48 -3.30
N VAL A 271 -10.49 -16.44 -4.04
CA VAL A 271 -11.17 -17.61 -3.47
C VAL A 271 -10.20 -18.48 -2.66
N ASP A 272 -8.99 -18.70 -3.16
CA ASP A 272 -7.95 -19.46 -2.45
C ASP A 272 -7.60 -18.81 -1.11
N ASN A 273 -7.33 -17.51 -1.11
CA ASN A 273 -7.01 -16.77 0.11
C ASN A 273 -8.21 -16.66 1.07
N LEU A 274 -9.41 -16.49 0.53
CA LEU A 274 -10.65 -16.48 1.31
C LEU A 274 -10.86 -17.82 2.03
N THR A 275 -10.54 -18.94 1.38
CA THR A 275 -10.63 -20.29 1.96
C THR A 275 -9.67 -20.44 3.14
N LEU A 276 -8.40 -20.03 3.00
CA LEU A 276 -7.41 -20.06 4.08
C LEU A 276 -7.83 -19.18 5.28
N LEU A 277 -8.32 -17.97 5.02
CA LEU A 277 -8.82 -17.08 6.07
C LEU A 277 -10.06 -17.67 6.78
N ASN A 278 -10.97 -18.32 6.03
CA ASN A 278 -12.13 -19.02 6.59
C ASN A 278 -11.71 -20.20 7.47
N GLU A 279 -10.75 -21.00 7.04
CA GLU A 279 -10.22 -22.10 7.85
C GLU A 279 -9.65 -21.62 9.17
N PHE A 280 -8.83 -20.55 9.13
CA PHE A 280 -8.27 -19.98 10.35
C PHE A 280 -9.35 -19.40 11.27
N LYS A 281 -10.30 -18.65 10.74
CA LYS A 281 -11.43 -18.12 11.51
C LYS A 281 -12.27 -19.25 12.15
N ASN A 282 -12.58 -20.30 11.39
CA ASN A 282 -13.39 -21.42 11.89
C ASN A 282 -12.70 -22.16 13.05
N LYS A 283 -11.37 -22.29 13.02
CA LYS A 283 -10.61 -22.76 14.20
C LYS A 283 -10.87 -21.90 15.42
N LEU A 284 -10.96 -20.57 15.25
CA LEU A 284 -11.14 -19.62 16.35
C LEU A 284 -12.60 -19.43 16.79
N ASN A 285 -13.59 -20.00 16.08
CA ASN A 285 -15.03 -19.85 16.42
C ASN A 285 -15.40 -20.35 17.83
N SER A 286 -14.62 -21.27 18.38
CA SER A 286 -14.77 -21.74 19.77
C SER A 286 -14.15 -20.80 20.81
N LEU A 287 -13.51 -19.71 20.38
CA LEU A 287 -12.81 -18.79 21.26
C LEU A 287 -13.82 -17.94 22.02
N THR A 288 -13.90 -18.18 23.33
CA THR A 288 -14.76 -17.40 24.21
C THR A 288 -13.93 -16.37 24.98
N LYS A 289 -14.59 -15.34 25.50
CA LYS A 289 -13.92 -14.29 26.27
C LYS A 289 -13.06 -14.88 27.40
N TYR A 290 -11.85 -14.34 27.56
CA TYR A 290 -10.94 -14.82 28.61
C TYR A 290 -11.50 -14.48 29.99
N GLU A 291 -11.69 -15.53 30.78
CA GLU A 291 -12.02 -15.46 32.21
C GLU A 291 -11.17 -16.48 32.97
N PHE A 292 -10.71 -16.11 34.14
CA PHE A 292 -9.93 -17.03 34.98
C PHE A 292 -10.86 -18.07 35.61
N ARG A 293 -11.14 -19.16 34.86
CA ARG A 293 -11.94 -20.31 35.31
C ARG A 293 -11.22 -21.61 34.99
N VAL A 294 -11.43 -22.64 35.81
CA VAL A 294 -10.77 -23.95 35.60
C VAL A 294 -11.12 -24.56 34.24
N SER A 295 -12.34 -24.41 33.75
CA SER A 295 -12.76 -24.88 32.43
C SER A 295 -11.97 -24.22 31.31
N LYS A 296 -11.56 -22.95 31.46
CA LYS A 296 -10.76 -22.21 30.49
C LYS A 296 -9.32 -22.70 30.40
N VAL A 297 -8.77 -23.26 31.48
CA VAL A 297 -7.42 -23.80 31.49
C VAL A 297 -7.27 -24.93 30.47
N LEU A 298 -8.31 -25.70 30.20
CA LEU A 298 -8.32 -26.79 29.23
C LEU A 298 -8.26 -26.28 27.78
N GLU A 299 -8.74 -25.06 27.51
CA GLU A 299 -8.72 -24.41 26.18
C GLU A 299 -7.37 -23.75 25.87
N LEU A 300 -6.53 -23.47 26.89
CA LEU A 300 -5.29 -22.70 26.72
C LEU A 300 -4.30 -23.35 25.74
N GLY A 301 -4.25 -24.67 25.70
CA GLY A 301 -3.39 -25.38 24.75
C GLY A 301 -3.76 -25.11 23.29
N PHE A 302 -5.06 -25.13 22.99
CA PHE A 302 -5.57 -24.79 21.66
C PHE A 302 -5.30 -23.32 21.29
N ILE A 303 -5.53 -22.42 22.23
CA ILE A 303 -5.33 -20.97 22.01
C ILE A 303 -3.86 -20.65 21.73
N LEU A 304 -2.95 -21.18 22.54
CA LEU A 304 -1.52 -21.03 22.34
C LEU A 304 -1.06 -21.62 21.00
N LYS A 305 -1.57 -22.80 20.64
CA LYS A 305 -1.27 -23.40 19.33
C LYS A 305 -1.75 -22.50 18.19
N SER A 306 -2.98 -22.01 18.23
CA SER A 306 -3.52 -21.12 17.18
C SER A 306 -2.73 -19.81 17.07
N PHE A 307 -2.28 -19.27 18.20
CA PHE A 307 -1.44 -18.07 18.20
C PHE A 307 -0.04 -18.34 17.65
N TYR A 308 0.53 -19.52 17.92
CA TYR A 308 1.79 -19.96 17.34
C TYR A 308 1.67 -20.21 15.82
N GLU A 309 0.58 -20.82 15.36
CA GLU A 309 0.29 -20.99 13.93
C GLU A 309 0.24 -19.64 13.22
N LEU A 310 -0.42 -18.63 13.81
CA LEU A 310 -0.44 -17.27 13.25
C LEU A 310 0.97 -16.66 13.13
N TYR A 311 1.87 -16.97 14.08
CA TYR A 311 3.27 -16.53 14.05
C TYR A 311 4.10 -17.28 13.01
N ASN A 312 3.99 -18.61 12.93
CA ASN A 312 4.95 -19.49 12.25
C ASN A 312 4.45 -20.03 10.90
N ASP A 313 3.13 -20.18 10.71
CA ASP A 313 2.59 -20.78 9.50
C ASP A 313 2.71 -19.82 8.30
N LYS A 314 3.39 -20.30 7.24
CA LYS A 314 3.63 -19.53 6.03
C LYS A 314 2.34 -19.28 5.24
N LEU A 315 1.44 -20.26 5.14
CA LEU A 315 0.21 -20.13 4.36
C LEU A 315 -0.70 -19.05 4.96
N TYR A 316 -0.87 -19.05 6.28
CA TYR A 316 -1.63 -17.99 6.95
C TYR A 316 -0.95 -16.63 6.82
N ASN A 317 0.37 -16.58 6.98
CA ASN A 317 1.12 -15.34 6.78
C ASN A 317 0.88 -14.76 5.39
N ASP A 318 0.99 -15.58 4.35
CA ASP A 318 0.85 -15.15 2.96
C ASP A 318 -0.59 -14.69 2.67
N ALA A 319 -1.60 -15.40 3.20
CA ALA A 319 -3.01 -15.02 3.08
C ALA A 319 -3.31 -13.69 3.80
N PHE A 320 -2.73 -13.43 4.97
CA PHE A 320 -2.87 -12.14 5.65
C PHE A 320 -2.21 -11.00 4.87
N LEU A 321 -0.99 -11.19 4.37
CA LEU A 321 -0.29 -10.17 3.56
C LEU A 321 -1.04 -9.91 2.24
N TYR A 322 -1.59 -10.95 1.61
CA TYR A 322 -2.49 -10.79 0.47
C TYR A 322 -3.73 -9.95 0.84
N SER A 323 -4.36 -10.25 1.97
CA SER A 323 -5.57 -9.56 2.42
C SER A 323 -5.35 -8.07 2.71
N PHE A 324 -4.17 -7.67 3.19
CA PHE A 324 -3.79 -6.27 3.37
C PHE A 324 -3.78 -5.52 2.04
N GLY A 325 -3.15 -6.10 1.01
CA GLY A 325 -3.18 -5.56 -0.34
C GLY A 325 -4.59 -5.52 -0.92
N PHE A 326 -5.36 -6.58 -0.76
CA PHE A 326 -6.74 -6.64 -1.23
C PHE A 326 -7.63 -5.54 -0.60
N ASN A 327 -7.57 -5.36 0.72
CA ASN A 327 -8.33 -4.30 1.40
C ASN A 327 -7.87 -2.90 0.97
N GLY A 328 -6.58 -2.71 0.69
CA GLY A 328 -6.06 -1.48 0.10
C GLY A 328 -6.63 -1.23 -1.30
N TYR A 329 -6.71 -2.27 -2.14
CA TYR A 329 -7.32 -2.19 -3.47
C TYR A 329 -8.81 -1.85 -3.40
N ILE A 330 -9.57 -2.49 -2.51
CA ILE A 330 -10.99 -2.17 -2.31
C ILE A 330 -11.18 -0.72 -1.88
N SER A 331 -10.39 -0.22 -0.94
CA SER A 331 -10.47 1.18 -0.52
C SER A 331 -10.21 2.15 -1.68
N ASN A 332 -9.23 1.88 -2.55
CA ASN A 332 -8.97 2.67 -3.74
C ASN A 332 -10.12 2.56 -4.77
N LEU A 333 -10.66 1.34 -4.97
CA LEU A 333 -11.80 1.11 -5.87
C LEU A 333 -13.03 1.89 -5.40
N GLU A 334 -13.34 1.88 -4.11
CA GLU A 334 -14.45 2.60 -3.50
C GLU A 334 -14.29 4.11 -3.64
N GLY A 335 -13.11 4.65 -3.44
CA GLY A 335 -12.81 6.06 -3.69
C GLY A 335 -13.06 6.46 -5.14
N LEU A 336 -12.63 5.63 -6.10
CA LEU A 336 -12.88 5.84 -7.52
C LEU A 336 -14.39 5.77 -7.86
N VAL A 337 -15.10 4.78 -7.32
CA VAL A 337 -16.56 4.63 -7.48
C VAL A 337 -17.30 5.85 -6.91
N CYS A 338 -16.88 6.38 -5.76
CA CYS A 338 -17.45 7.60 -5.19
C CYS A 338 -17.28 8.80 -6.14
N ASN A 339 -16.06 9.00 -6.70
CA ASN A 339 -15.80 10.07 -7.67
C ASN A 339 -16.62 9.93 -8.96
N ILE A 340 -16.89 8.69 -9.39
CA ILE A 340 -17.76 8.42 -10.54
C ILE A 340 -19.23 8.74 -10.20
N LYS A 341 -19.73 8.32 -9.05
CA LYS A 341 -21.12 8.56 -8.62
C LYS A 341 -21.46 10.04 -8.48
N ILE A 342 -20.50 10.86 -8.06
CA ILE A 342 -20.70 12.32 -7.96
C ILE A 342 -20.40 13.07 -9.28
N GLY A 343 -20.09 12.34 -10.37
CA GLY A 343 -19.88 12.92 -11.71
C GLY A 343 -18.56 13.65 -11.92
N LYS A 344 -17.60 13.51 -11.00
CA LYS A 344 -16.25 14.08 -11.15
C LYS A 344 -15.37 13.26 -12.10
N ILE A 345 -15.58 11.96 -12.17
CA ILE A 345 -14.90 11.04 -13.07
C ILE A 345 -15.95 10.36 -13.95
N ASN A 346 -15.70 10.23 -15.24
CA ASN A 346 -16.63 9.65 -16.20
C ASN A 346 -15.97 8.55 -17.04
N PHE A 347 -16.79 7.69 -17.66
CA PHE A 347 -16.33 6.54 -18.43
C PHE A 347 -15.90 6.90 -19.86
N THR A 348 -14.86 6.20 -20.32
CA THR A 348 -14.37 6.27 -21.70
C THR A 348 -15.22 5.40 -22.63
N LYS A 349 -15.53 5.90 -23.80
CA LYS A 349 -16.03 5.09 -24.93
C LYS A 349 -14.86 4.57 -25.75
N PHE A 350 -14.60 3.27 -25.74
CA PHE A 350 -13.57 2.67 -26.56
C PHE A 350 -14.08 2.45 -28.00
N ILE A 351 -13.32 2.91 -29.00
CA ILE A 351 -13.62 2.80 -30.43
C ILE A 351 -12.83 1.66 -31.05
N ASN A 352 -13.46 0.93 -31.98
CA ASN A 352 -12.86 -0.28 -32.59
C ASN A 352 -11.91 0.01 -33.77
N LYS A 353 -11.83 1.26 -34.26
CA LYS A 353 -11.03 1.63 -35.41
C LYS A 353 -9.91 2.59 -35.01
N LYS A 354 -8.69 2.35 -35.53
CA LYS A 354 -7.51 3.23 -35.37
C LYS A 354 -7.68 4.57 -36.11
N LEU A 355 -8.87 5.17 -36.11
CA LEU A 355 -9.15 6.42 -36.81
C LEU A 355 -8.97 7.61 -35.86
N ARG A 356 -7.91 8.37 -36.03
CA ARG A 356 -7.60 9.57 -35.23
C ARG A 356 -8.77 10.55 -35.14
N LYS A 357 -9.61 10.67 -36.21
CA LYS A 357 -10.76 11.57 -36.26
C LYS A 357 -11.77 11.38 -35.13
N ASN A 358 -11.81 10.20 -34.53
CA ASN A 358 -12.77 9.83 -33.51
C ASN A 358 -12.18 9.85 -32.09
N ILE A 359 -10.90 10.21 -31.94
CA ILE A 359 -10.24 10.30 -30.64
C ILE A 359 -10.46 11.72 -30.11
N GLU A 360 -11.24 11.83 -29.05
CA GLU A 360 -11.57 13.11 -28.42
C GLU A 360 -11.76 12.96 -26.91
N ILE A 361 -11.44 14.01 -26.18
CA ILE A 361 -11.74 14.17 -24.75
C ILE A 361 -12.49 15.48 -24.58
N LYS A 362 -13.75 15.41 -24.16
CA LYS A 362 -14.61 16.59 -23.94
C LYS A 362 -14.59 17.02 -22.48
N ASN A 363 -14.40 18.30 -22.29
CA ASN A 363 -14.38 18.90 -20.96
C ASN A 363 -13.33 18.26 -20.05
N ASN A 364 -12.12 18.03 -20.64
CA ASN A 364 -10.95 17.54 -19.93
C ASN A 364 -10.46 18.57 -18.89
N TYR A 365 -10.11 18.11 -17.71
CA TYR A 365 -9.53 18.95 -16.67
C TYR A 365 -8.44 18.24 -15.87
N TYR A 366 -7.64 19.01 -15.16
CA TYR A 366 -6.51 18.51 -14.38
C TYR A 366 -6.98 17.97 -13.03
N ALA A 367 -6.52 16.78 -12.67
CA ALA A 367 -6.98 16.05 -11.49
C ALA A 367 -6.86 16.82 -10.17
N SER A 368 -5.78 17.59 -9.97
CA SER A 368 -5.58 18.36 -8.74
C SER A 368 -6.66 19.43 -8.50
N LEU A 369 -7.36 19.84 -9.55
CA LEU A 369 -8.42 20.83 -9.49
C LEU A 369 -9.83 20.23 -9.26
N ILE A 370 -9.91 18.94 -8.96
CA ILE A 370 -11.19 18.21 -8.81
C ILE A 370 -12.15 18.86 -7.79
N ASN A 371 -11.63 19.52 -6.78
CA ASN A 371 -12.41 20.17 -5.72
C ASN A 371 -12.57 21.69 -5.93
N GLU A 372 -11.94 22.23 -6.96
CA GLU A 372 -12.01 23.62 -7.37
C GLU A 372 -12.77 23.70 -8.68
N ASN A 373 -13.61 24.62 -8.96
CA ASN A 373 -14.34 24.69 -10.22
C ASN A 373 -13.38 24.73 -11.44
N PRO A 374 -12.90 23.57 -11.94
CA PRO A 374 -11.82 23.54 -12.93
C PRO A 374 -12.30 24.07 -14.28
N ILE A 375 -11.44 24.83 -14.94
CA ILE A 375 -11.68 25.23 -16.34
C ILE A 375 -11.49 24.00 -17.23
N LYS A 376 -12.56 23.58 -17.90
CA LYS A 376 -12.62 22.39 -18.73
C LYS A 376 -12.32 22.72 -20.19
N ASN A 377 -11.53 21.85 -20.85
CA ASN A 377 -11.11 22.06 -22.24
C ASN A 377 -11.40 20.83 -23.11
N ASN A 378 -11.75 21.05 -24.37
CA ASN A 378 -11.91 19.99 -25.37
C ASN A 378 -10.60 19.72 -26.09
N ILE A 379 -10.23 18.45 -26.24
CA ILE A 379 -9.03 18.01 -26.95
C ILE A 379 -9.47 16.99 -28.00
N GLN A 380 -9.22 17.30 -29.29
CA GLN A 380 -9.55 16.41 -30.40
C GLN A 380 -8.30 16.03 -31.18
N PHE A 381 -7.96 14.75 -31.16
CA PHE A 381 -6.77 14.21 -31.82
C PHE A 381 -6.95 13.90 -33.32
N SER A 382 -7.88 14.58 -34.00
CA SER A 382 -8.01 14.47 -35.47
C SER A 382 -6.74 14.85 -36.20
N LYS A 383 -5.95 15.76 -35.61
CA LYS A 383 -4.65 16.22 -36.03
C LYS A 383 -3.68 16.22 -34.86
N ASN A 384 -2.38 16.37 -35.16
CA ASN A 384 -1.38 16.68 -34.13
C ASN A 384 -1.57 18.13 -33.67
N ILE A 385 -1.46 18.39 -32.39
CA ILE A 385 -1.84 19.66 -31.79
C ILE A 385 -0.59 20.42 -31.35
N ILE A 386 -0.53 21.72 -31.71
CA ILE A 386 0.44 22.64 -31.15
C ILE A 386 -0.30 23.72 -30.38
N ILE A 387 0.10 23.94 -29.14
CA ILE A 387 -0.52 24.89 -28.22
C ILE A 387 0.45 26.04 -27.94
N THR A 388 0.01 27.27 -28.22
CA THR A 388 0.75 28.49 -27.93
C THR A 388 0.08 29.30 -26.84
N GLY A 389 0.87 30.08 -26.13
CA GLY A 389 0.37 30.99 -25.10
C GLY A 389 1.49 31.56 -24.23
N PRO A 390 1.25 32.61 -23.50
CA PRO A 390 2.21 33.17 -22.55
C PRO A 390 2.52 32.20 -21.42
N ASN A 391 3.57 32.46 -20.66
CA ASN A 391 3.88 31.66 -19.46
C ASN A 391 2.73 31.80 -18.45
N ALA A 392 2.57 30.78 -17.60
CA ALA A 392 1.48 30.68 -16.62
C ALA A 392 0.05 30.66 -17.21
N SER A 393 -0.12 30.53 -18.53
CA SER A 393 -1.46 30.44 -19.16
C SER A 393 -2.11 29.05 -19.09
N GLY A 394 -1.43 28.05 -18.49
CA GLY A 394 -1.96 26.69 -18.33
C GLY A 394 -1.59 25.70 -19.45
N LYS A 395 -0.60 26.01 -20.31
CA LYS A 395 -0.13 25.11 -21.41
C LYS A 395 0.26 23.72 -20.89
N THR A 396 1.19 23.67 -19.94
CA THR A 396 1.68 22.42 -19.34
C THR A 396 0.56 21.68 -18.60
N THR A 397 -0.38 22.39 -17.96
CA THR A 397 -1.53 21.82 -17.29
C THR A 397 -2.45 21.06 -18.24
N ILE A 398 -2.69 21.60 -19.46
CA ILE A 398 -3.49 20.91 -20.49
C ILE A 398 -2.76 19.66 -20.98
N LEU A 399 -1.44 19.71 -21.19
CA LEU A 399 -0.65 18.53 -21.57
C LEU A 399 -0.74 17.44 -20.50
N LYS A 400 -0.42 17.79 -19.26
CA LYS A 400 -0.48 16.85 -18.13
C LYS A 400 -1.89 16.25 -17.98
N SER A 401 -2.94 17.09 -18.03
CA SER A 401 -4.32 16.59 -17.90
C SER A 401 -4.72 15.63 -19.00
N ALA A 402 -4.35 15.90 -20.26
CA ALA A 402 -4.63 15.01 -21.37
C ALA A 402 -3.98 13.64 -21.19
N LEU A 403 -2.69 13.62 -20.84
CA LEU A 403 -1.94 12.36 -20.67
C LEU A 403 -2.41 11.56 -19.47
N ILE A 404 -2.64 12.20 -18.33
CA ILE A 404 -3.20 11.56 -17.12
C ILE A 404 -4.54 10.89 -17.44
N ASN A 405 -5.43 11.58 -18.15
CA ASN A 405 -6.74 11.07 -18.52
C ASN A 405 -6.68 9.92 -19.52
N ILE A 406 -5.71 9.91 -20.44
CA ILE A 406 -5.44 8.77 -21.32
C ILE A 406 -4.94 7.56 -20.49
N ILE A 407 -4.00 7.77 -19.55
CA ILE A 407 -3.48 6.71 -18.68
C ILE A 407 -4.59 6.11 -17.83
N LEU A 408 -5.37 6.92 -17.13
CA LEU A 408 -6.49 6.45 -16.31
C LEU A 408 -7.54 5.70 -17.14
N SER A 409 -7.83 6.20 -18.36
CA SER A 409 -8.73 5.51 -19.29
C SER A 409 -8.21 4.13 -19.68
N GLN A 410 -6.89 3.92 -19.76
CA GLN A 410 -6.27 2.64 -20.12
C GLN A 410 -5.92 1.78 -18.89
N GLN A 411 -6.17 2.27 -17.69
CA GLN A 411 -6.07 1.50 -16.44
C GLN A 411 -7.44 1.09 -15.91
N PHE A 412 -8.39 2.01 -15.88
CA PHE A 412 -9.70 1.84 -15.24
C PHE A 412 -10.90 2.11 -16.17
N GLY A 413 -10.65 2.50 -17.41
CA GLY A 413 -11.72 2.85 -18.35
C GLY A 413 -12.44 4.16 -18.05
N CYS A 414 -11.87 5.06 -17.25
CA CYS A 414 -12.48 6.34 -16.84
C CYS A 414 -11.43 7.43 -16.65
N GLY A 415 -11.85 8.68 -16.45
CA GLY A 415 -10.94 9.81 -16.23
C GLY A 415 -11.67 11.11 -15.87
N PHE A 416 -10.89 12.17 -15.65
CA PHE A 416 -11.34 13.53 -15.26
C PHE A 416 -11.81 14.34 -16.49
N TYR A 417 -12.95 14.01 -17.01
CA TYR A 417 -13.60 14.63 -18.16
C TYR A 417 -15.12 14.36 -18.11
N ASP A 418 -15.90 15.05 -18.93
CA ASP A 418 -17.32 14.76 -19.04
C ASP A 418 -17.59 13.55 -19.95
N SER A 419 -16.81 13.42 -21.05
CA SER A 419 -16.84 12.24 -21.91
C SER A 419 -15.52 12.09 -22.69
N ALA A 420 -15.15 10.87 -23.01
CA ALA A 420 -14.01 10.58 -23.88
C ALA A 420 -14.32 9.45 -24.86
N SER A 421 -13.80 9.56 -26.07
CA SER A 421 -13.78 8.51 -27.09
C SER A 421 -12.33 8.21 -27.44
N LEU A 422 -11.84 7.01 -27.07
CA LEU A 422 -10.43 6.64 -27.24
C LEU A 422 -10.28 5.34 -27.99
N TYR A 423 -9.23 5.26 -28.83
CA TYR A 423 -8.60 4.02 -29.25
C TYR A 423 -7.34 3.85 -28.40
N PRO A 424 -7.11 2.72 -27.70
CA PRO A 424 -5.99 2.59 -26.78
C PRO A 424 -4.64 2.80 -27.46
N TYR A 425 -3.78 3.57 -26.80
CA TYR A 425 -2.40 3.78 -27.23
C TYR A 425 -1.52 2.65 -26.67
N LYS A 426 -0.70 2.05 -27.58
CA LYS A 426 0.25 1.02 -27.18
C LYS A 426 1.52 1.62 -26.60
N TYR A 427 1.91 2.80 -27.07
CA TYR A 427 3.09 3.51 -26.56
C TYR A 427 2.72 4.90 -26.08
N ILE A 428 3.14 5.21 -24.86
CA ILE A 428 2.96 6.50 -24.20
C ILE A 428 4.34 7.14 -24.05
N HIS A 429 4.52 8.34 -24.64
CA HIS A 429 5.77 9.09 -24.60
C HIS A 429 5.55 10.45 -23.96
N CYS A 430 6.42 10.78 -23.00
CA CYS A 430 6.38 12.03 -22.26
C CYS A 430 7.74 12.74 -22.38
N TYR A 431 7.69 13.99 -22.77
CA TYR A 431 8.81 14.91 -22.77
C TYR A 431 8.39 16.14 -21.95
N LEU A 432 8.51 16.01 -20.64
CA LEU A 432 8.30 17.07 -19.66
C LEU A 432 9.55 17.09 -18.77
N ASN A 433 9.84 18.20 -18.14
CA ASN A 433 10.83 18.33 -17.06
C ASN A 433 12.16 17.57 -17.32
N ILE A 434 12.82 17.84 -18.46
CA ILE A 434 14.14 17.24 -18.74
C ILE A 434 15.14 17.82 -17.75
N PRO A 435 15.73 17.00 -16.86
CA PRO A 435 16.67 17.51 -15.87
C PRO A 435 17.97 17.96 -16.54
N ASP A 436 18.46 19.12 -16.15
CA ASP A 436 19.83 19.53 -16.44
C ASP A 436 20.78 18.66 -15.60
N THR A 437 21.45 17.71 -16.25
CA THR A 437 22.38 16.81 -15.57
C THR A 437 23.76 17.45 -15.53
N SER A 438 24.03 18.16 -14.44
CA SER A 438 25.34 18.77 -14.20
C SER A 438 26.49 17.77 -14.41
N GLY A 439 27.39 18.06 -15.35
CA GLY A 439 28.64 17.35 -15.56
C GLY A 439 28.63 16.20 -16.58
N ARG A 440 27.53 15.92 -17.31
CA ARG A 440 27.50 14.89 -18.37
C ARG A 440 27.03 15.41 -19.73
N ASP A 441 25.84 15.98 -19.79
CA ASP A 441 25.24 16.48 -21.03
C ASP A 441 24.80 17.93 -20.85
N SER A 442 24.92 18.75 -21.91
CA SER A 442 24.20 20.04 -21.96
C SER A 442 22.68 19.76 -22.00
N LEU A 443 21.85 20.69 -21.52
CA LEU A 443 20.40 20.57 -21.61
C LEU A 443 19.94 20.19 -23.02
N PHE A 444 20.47 20.84 -24.05
CA PHE A 444 20.13 20.54 -25.44
C PHE A 444 20.51 19.11 -25.87
N GLN A 445 21.62 18.56 -25.35
CA GLN A 445 22.01 17.17 -25.65
C GLN A 445 21.03 16.18 -24.97
N ALA A 446 20.65 16.44 -23.73
CA ALA A 446 19.66 15.62 -23.00
C ALA A 446 18.29 15.65 -23.71
N GLU A 447 17.85 16.85 -24.13
CA GLU A 447 16.64 17.06 -24.92
C GLU A 447 16.67 16.29 -26.24
N SER A 448 17.79 16.41 -26.99
CA SER A 448 17.98 15.74 -28.26
C SER A 448 17.99 14.24 -28.16
N ARG A 449 18.62 13.69 -27.10
CA ARG A 449 18.63 12.25 -26.82
C ARG A 449 17.23 11.75 -26.57
N ARG A 450 16.46 12.47 -25.74
CA ARG A 450 15.07 12.12 -25.46
C ARG A 450 14.19 12.11 -26.72
N CYS A 451 14.32 13.12 -27.54
CA CYS A 451 13.63 13.17 -28.84
C CYS A 451 14.02 12.00 -29.74
N LYS A 452 15.31 11.64 -29.78
CA LYS A 452 15.82 10.51 -30.58
C LYS A 452 15.23 9.17 -30.07
N GLU A 453 15.23 8.93 -28.78
CA GLU A 453 14.63 7.72 -28.18
C GLU A 453 13.14 7.57 -28.56
N ILE A 454 12.38 8.66 -28.52
CA ILE A 454 10.97 8.65 -28.93
C ILE A 454 10.83 8.31 -30.42
N LEU A 455 11.63 8.96 -31.28
CA LEU A 455 11.60 8.70 -32.72
C LEU A 455 11.98 7.26 -33.06
N ASP A 456 13.00 6.69 -32.41
CA ASP A 456 13.42 5.31 -32.65
C ASP A 456 12.31 4.32 -32.38
N ILE A 457 11.60 4.48 -31.26
CA ILE A 457 10.44 3.63 -30.90
C ILE A 457 9.31 3.84 -31.91
N VAL A 458 9.03 5.06 -32.32
CA VAL A 458 7.99 5.36 -33.33
C VAL A 458 8.31 4.74 -34.67
N GLN A 459 9.59 4.77 -35.08
CA GLN A 459 10.05 4.16 -36.33
C GLN A 459 9.99 2.64 -36.29
N GLU A 460 10.44 2.03 -35.21
CA GLU A 460 10.43 0.59 -35.01
C GLU A 460 9.00 0.02 -35.02
N PHE A 461 8.08 0.70 -34.32
CA PHE A 461 6.70 0.26 -34.13
C PHE A 461 5.67 1.14 -34.89
N LYS A 462 6.00 1.57 -36.10
CA LYS A 462 5.19 2.52 -36.91
C LYS A 462 3.75 2.08 -37.20
N LYS A 463 3.41 0.79 -37.00
CA LYS A 463 2.05 0.24 -37.16
C LYS A 463 1.23 0.29 -35.88
N ASP A 464 1.86 0.56 -34.76
CA ASP A 464 1.19 0.67 -33.46
C ASP A 464 0.75 2.11 -33.16
N THR A 465 -0.06 2.28 -32.14
CA THR A 465 -0.58 3.60 -31.74
C THR A 465 0.34 4.25 -30.71
N HIS A 466 0.71 5.49 -30.95
CA HIS A 466 1.58 6.28 -30.09
C HIS A 466 0.88 7.57 -29.68
N ILE A 467 1.00 7.94 -28.40
CA ILE A 467 0.74 9.29 -27.90
C ILE A 467 2.05 9.92 -27.44
N CYS A 468 2.34 11.12 -27.95
CA CYS A 468 3.56 11.86 -27.66
C CYS A 468 3.20 13.23 -27.12
N ILE A 469 3.68 13.53 -25.91
CA ILE A 469 3.47 14.82 -25.25
C ILE A 469 4.81 15.53 -25.13
N PHE A 470 4.86 16.79 -25.57
CA PHE A 470 6.07 17.60 -25.57
C PHE A 470 5.79 18.97 -24.94
N ASP A 471 6.55 19.34 -23.93
CA ASP A 471 6.54 20.69 -23.36
C ASP A 471 7.83 21.44 -23.73
N GLU A 472 7.69 22.48 -24.53
CA GLU A 472 8.77 23.40 -24.94
C GLU A 472 10.03 22.71 -25.49
N LEU A 473 9.90 21.99 -26.62
CA LEU A 473 11.00 21.27 -27.28
C LEU A 473 12.21 22.16 -27.56
N PHE A 474 13.41 21.64 -27.25
CA PHE A 474 14.72 22.26 -27.56
C PHE A 474 14.89 23.66 -26.93
N SER A 475 14.41 23.83 -25.70
CA SER A 475 14.56 25.09 -24.97
C SER A 475 16.01 25.40 -24.54
N GLY A 476 16.87 24.37 -24.49
CA GLY A 476 18.25 24.45 -24.01
C GLY A 476 19.27 24.97 -25.02
N THR A 477 18.84 25.52 -26.19
CA THR A 477 19.73 26.12 -27.19
C THR A 477 19.27 27.50 -27.60
N ASN A 478 20.01 28.14 -28.53
CA ASN A 478 19.61 29.46 -29.02
C ASN A 478 18.28 29.41 -29.79
N HIS A 479 17.55 30.51 -29.79
CA HIS A 479 16.19 30.62 -30.36
C HIS A 479 16.11 30.14 -31.83
N SER A 480 17.10 30.48 -32.67
CA SER A 480 17.09 30.12 -34.09
C SER A 480 17.24 28.62 -34.33
N GLU A 481 18.15 27.98 -33.60
CA GLU A 481 18.35 26.52 -33.64
C GLU A 481 17.16 25.77 -33.07
N ALA A 482 16.61 26.23 -31.93
CA ALA A 482 15.42 25.67 -31.32
C ALA A 482 14.23 25.65 -32.31
N VAL A 483 13.99 26.77 -33.00
CA VAL A 483 12.91 26.86 -34.00
C VAL A 483 13.14 25.91 -35.17
N ILE A 484 14.38 25.76 -35.68
CA ILE A 484 14.69 24.84 -36.77
C ILE A 484 14.49 23.40 -36.31
N SER A 485 15.12 23.01 -35.19
CA SER A 485 15.07 21.64 -34.64
C SER A 485 13.65 21.21 -34.33
N THR A 486 12.87 22.05 -33.65
CA THR A 486 11.44 21.77 -33.34
C THR A 486 10.62 21.64 -34.63
N THR A 487 10.84 22.52 -35.62
CA THR A 487 10.08 22.48 -36.87
C THR A 487 10.33 21.18 -37.63
N GLU A 488 11.59 20.77 -37.79
CA GLU A 488 11.95 19.59 -38.57
C GLU A 488 11.58 18.29 -37.79
N PHE A 489 11.76 18.25 -36.46
CA PHE A 489 11.32 17.15 -35.64
C PHE A 489 9.80 16.92 -35.77
N MET A 490 9.01 17.99 -35.66
CA MET A 490 7.55 17.87 -35.75
C MET A 490 7.10 17.52 -37.17
N LYS A 491 7.71 18.07 -38.22
CA LYS A 491 7.41 17.66 -39.60
C LYS A 491 7.59 16.16 -39.78
N TYR A 492 8.70 15.62 -39.30
CA TYR A 492 8.99 14.20 -39.42
C TYR A 492 8.03 13.34 -38.58
N LEU A 493 7.78 13.72 -37.33
CA LEU A 493 6.91 12.97 -36.44
C LEU A 493 5.46 12.85 -36.93
N VAL A 494 4.91 13.91 -37.52
CA VAL A 494 3.50 13.95 -37.96
C VAL A 494 3.22 13.18 -39.25
N GLU A 495 4.26 12.66 -39.93
CA GLU A 495 4.13 11.77 -41.05
C GLU A 495 3.68 10.36 -40.66
N PHE A 496 3.90 9.96 -39.41
CA PHE A 496 3.47 8.67 -38.91
C PHE A 496 1.96 8.66 -38.65
N LYS A 497 1.25 7.83 -39.37
CA LYS A 497 -0.22 7.75 -39.38
C LYS A 497 -0.87 7.49 -38.01
N TYR A 498 -0.21 6.70 -37.17
CA TYR A 498 -0.74 6.25 -35.88
C TYR A 498 -0.13 6.98 -34.68
N VAL A 499 0.52 8.11 -34.91
CA VAL A 499 1.06 8.99 -33.87
C VAL A 499 0.08 10.13 -33.62
N SER A 500 -0.33 10.31 -32.38
CA SER A 500 -1.01 11.51 -31.89
C SER A 500 -0.01 12.31 -31.04
N SER A 501 0.10 13.62 -31.27
CA SER A 501 1.01 14.44 -30.48
C SER A 501 0.37 15.74 -30.02
N LEU A 502 0.78 16.18 -28.82
CA LEU A 502 0.57 17.53 -28.29
C LEU A 502 1.92 18.17 -28.01
N LEU A 503 2.15 19.35 -28.54
CA LEU A 503 3.32 20.17 -28.27
C LEU A 503 2.88 21.52 -27.73
N THR A 504 3.48 21.95 -26.61
CA THR A 504 3.43 23.36 -26.21
C THR A 504 4.68 24.09 -26.66
N THR A 505 4.54 25.32 -27.06
CA THR A 505 5.68 26.16 -27.43
C THR A 505 5.35 27.63 -27.29
N HIS A 506 6.36 28.41 -27.00
CA HIS A 506 6.32 29.86 -27.12
C HIS A 506 6.94 30.36 -28.47
N PHE A 507 7.47 29.43 -29.30
CA PHE A 507 8.04 29.77 -30.60
C PHE A 507 6.97 29.95 -31.67
N ILE A 508 6.45 31.17 -31.85
CA ILE A 508 5.41 31.50 -32.84
C ILE A 508 5.88 31.14 -34.27
N LYS A 509 7.18 31.25 -34.55
CA LYS A 509 7.77 30.92 -35.88
C LYS A 509 7.57 29.43 -36.22
N VAL A 510 7.64 28.51 -35.23
CA VAL A 510 7.38 27.09 -35.43
C VAL A 510 5.94 26.89 -35.91
N CYS A 511 4.98 27.50 -35.22
CA CYS A 511 3.55 27.40 -35.55
C CYS A 511 3.24 27.95 -36.93
N LYS A 512 3.81 29.12 -37.30
CA LYS A 512 3.62 29.73 -38.63
C LYS A 512 4.19 28.84 -39.73
N LYS A 513 5.40 28.24 -39.56
CA LYS A 513 6.01 27.31 -40.50
C LYS A 513 5.19 26.02 -40.68
N LEU A 514 4.64 25.50 -39.61
CA LEU A 514 3.88 24.24 -39.59
C LEU A 514 2.40 24.42 -39.93
N ASN A 515 1.87 25.63 -39.99
CA ASN A 515 0.44 25.91 -40.23
C ASN A 515 -0.09 25.37 -41.56
N LYS A 516 0.81 25.21 -42.55
CA LYS A 516 0.44 24.63 -43.86
C LYS A 516 0.35 23.12 -43.88
N ASN A 517 0.79 22.43 -42.80
CA ASN A 517 0.74 20.98 -42.72
C ASN A 517 -0.67 20.51 -42.35
N LYS A 518 -1.29 19.70 -43.22
CA LYS A 518 -2.68 19.19 -43.05
C LYS A 518 -2.85 18.33 -41.80
N ASN A 519 -1.76 17.76 -41.26
CA ASN A 519 -1.75 16.88 -40.10
C ASN A 519 -1.58 17.64 -38.78
N ILE A 520 -1.48 18.98 -38.81
CA ILE A 520 -1.26 19.82 -37.63
C ILE A 520 -2.42 20.78 -37.43
N ALA A 521 -2.82 20.99 -36.19
CA ALA A 521 -3.76 22.02 -35.76
C ALA A 521 -3.09 22.91 -34.72
N ASN A 522 -3.18 24.23 -34.92
CA ASN A 522 -2.67 25.20 -33.96
C ASN A 522 -3.81 25.66 -33.02
N TYR A 523 -3.52 25.64 -31.74
CA TYR A 523 -4.37 26.16 -30.68
C TYR A 523 -3.63 27.19 -29.85
N LYS A 524 -4.37 28.06 -29.20
CA LYS A 524 -3.85 29.06 -28.26
C LYS A 524 -4.55 29.03 -26.92
N MET A 525 -3.82 29.33 -25.89
CA MET A 525 -4.41 29.66 -24.60
C MET A 525 -5.03 31.05 -24.69
N HIS A 526 -6.34 31.12 -24.44
CA HIS A 526 -7.08 32.36 -24.58
C HIS A 526 -6.79 33.31 -23.41
N THR A 527 -6.50 34.55 -23.74
CA THR A 527 -6.29 35.65 -22.80
C THR A 527 -7.26 36.79 -23.13
N LEU A 528 -7.78 37.44 -22.11
CA LEU A 528 -8.57 38.67 -22.23
C LEU A 528 -7.67 39.85 -21.88
N GLN A 529 -7.58 40.82 -22.76
CA GLN A 529 -6.89 42.06 -22.49
C GLN A 529 -7.84 42.97 -21.70
N THR A 530 -7.59 43.14 -20.40
CA THR A 530 -8.43 43.95 -19.52
C THR A 530 -8.00 45.41 -19.47
N THR A 531 -6.70 45.66 -19.67
CA THR A 531 -6.10 47.00 -19.86
C THR A 531 -4.95 46.88 -20.87
N PRO A 532 -4.44 47.99 -21.44
CA PRO A 532 -3.34 47.93 -22.41
C PRO A 532 -2.13 47.09 -21.97
N ASN A 533 -1.88 47.02 -20.67
CA ASN A 533 -0.73 46.31 -20.09
C ASN A 533 -1.10 45.10 -19.19
N LYS A 534 -2.37 44.70 -19.15
CA LYS A 534 -2.80 43.56 -18.31
C LYS A 534 -3.66 42.59 -19.07
N ASN A 535 -3.14 41.38 -19.23
CA ASN A 535 -3.85 40.24 -19.78
C ASN A 535 -4.32 39.32 -18.65
N THR A 536 -5.57 38.94 -18.66
CA THR A 536 -6.13 37.96 -17.74
C THR A 536 -6.21 36.61 -18.45
N HIS A 537 -5.65 35.57 -17.86
CA HIS A 537 -5.70 34.20 -18.40
C HIS A 537 -7.07 33.60 -18.16
N THR A 538 -7.72 33.14 -19.22
CA THR A 538 -9.01 32.43 -19.11
C THR A 538 -8.82 30.92 -18.97
N TYR A 539 -7.60 30.41 -19.18
CA TYR A 539 -7.24 28.99 -19.22
C TYR A 539 -8.04 28.15 -20.24
N LEU A 540 -8.71 28.81 -21.18
CA LEU A 540 -9.48 28.15 -22.24
C LEU A 540 -8.60 27.94 -23.49
N LEU A 541 -8.71 26.75 -24.07
CA LEU A 541 -8.07 26.39 -25.33
C LEU A 541 -8.95 26.85 -26.51
N LYS A 542 -8.41 27.64 -27.43
CA LYS A 542 -9.09 28.11 -28.64
C LYS A 542 -8.22 27.87 -29.86
N GLU A 543 -8.82 27.71 -31.05
CA GLU A 543 -8.07 27.61 -32.31
C GLU A 543 -7.28 28.88 -32.61
N GLY A 544 -6.11 28.70 -33.19
CA GLY A 544 -5.23 29.78 -33.61
C GLY A 544 -3.86 29.80 -32.94
N ILE A 545 -3.11 30.87 -33.16
CA ILE A 545 -1.75 31.08 -32.63
C ILE A 545 -1.80 32.28 -31.67
N SER A 546 -1.19 32.18 -30.51
CA SER A 546 -1.08 33.30 -29.56
C SER A 546 0.10 34.17 -29.93
N GLU A 547 -0.15 35.47 -30.05
CA GLU A 547 0.89 36.49 -30.28
C GLU A 547 1.15 37.31 -29.01
N VAL A 548 0.53 36.95 -27.86
CA VAL A 548 0.62 37.65 -26.58
C VAL A 548 2.02 37.45 -25.96
N LYS A 549 2.69 38.54 -25.65
CA LYS A 549 3.98 38.54 -24.96
C LYS A 549 3.73 38.60 -23.45
N GLY A 550 3.82 37.44 -22.73
CA GLY A 550 3.54 37.36 -21.31
C GLY A 550 4.68 37.78 -20.37
N GLY A 551 5.93 37.81 -20.87
CA GLY A 551 7.10 38.11 -20.01
C GLY A 551 7.07 39.52 -19.40
N LEU A 552 6.66 40.52 -20.19
CA LEU A 552 6.54 41.90 -19.73
C LEU A 552 5.53 42.07 -18.60
N GLN A 553 4.40 41.37 -18.69
CA GLN A 553 3.36 41.41 -17.65
C GLN A 553 3.90 40.91 -16.30
N ILE A 554 4.67 39.81 -16.31
CA ILE A 554 5.27 39.24 -15.09
C ILE A 554 6.24 40.24 -14.44
N LEU A 555 7.07 40.93 -15.24
CA LEU A 555 7.97 41.95 -14.72
C LEU A 555 7.20 43.13 -14.08
N HIS A 556 6.08 43.53 -14.68
CA HIS A 556 5.18 44.53 -14.11
C HIS A 556 4.53 44.07 -12.79
N GLU A 557 4.05 42.82 -12.74
CA GLU A 557 3.42 42.24 -11.54
C GLU A 557 4.42 42.10 -10.39
N LEU A 558 5.67 41.77 -10.69
CA LEU A 558 6.77 41.67 -9.72
C LEU A 558 7.34 43.06 -9.33
N LYS A 559 6.76 44.17 -9.88
CA LYS A 559 7.13 45.56 -9.57
C LYS A 559 8.61 45.85 -9.86
N PHE A 560 9.14 45.39 -10.99
CA PHE A 560 10.47 45.80 -11.45
C PHE A 560 10.54 47.32 -11.61
N PRO A 561 11.74 47.96 -11.51
CA PRO A 561 11.91 49.40 -11.65
C PRO A 561 11.32 49.94 -12.94
N LYS A 562 10.59 51.07 -12.88
CA LYS A 562 9.91 51.67 -14.04
C LYS A 562 10.88 51.96 -15.21
N GLU A 563 12.06 52.43 -14.87
CA GLU A 563 13.14 52.71 -15.84
C GLU A 563 13.55 51.48 -16.65
N MET A 564 13.47 50.28 -16.07
CA MET A 564 13.71 49.02 -16.78
C MET A 564 12.52 48.64 -17.68
N LEU A 565 11.31 48.93 -17.25
CA LEU A 565 10.07 48.55 -17.94
C LEU A 565 9.75 49.47 -19.12
N GLU A 566 10.22 50.74 -19.09
CA GLU A 566 10.04 51.71 -20.19
C GLU A 566 10.97 51.47 -21.39
N ASN A 567 12.06 50.71 -21.19
CA ASN A 567 13.05 50.40 -22.24
C ASN A 567 12.81 49.06 -22.95
N ILE A 568 11.73 48.32 -22.62
CA ILE A 568 11.36 47.03 -23.18
C ILE A 568 10.06 47.14 -23.99
#